data_76cadd05f00de4e3ca87306764483f77
#
_entry.id   76cadd05f00de4e3ca87306764483f77
#
_cell.length_a   1.000
_cell.length_b   1.000
_cell.length_c   1.000
_cell.angle_alpha   90.00
_cell.angle_beta   90.00
_cell.angle_gamma   90.00
#
_symmetry.space_group_name_H-M   'P 1'
#
loop_
_entity.id
_entity.type
_entity.pdbx_description
1 polymer ?
#
loop_
_entity_poly.entity_id
_entity_poly.type
_entity_poly.pdbx_seq_one_letter_code
_entity_poly.pdbx_strand_id
1 'polypeptide(L)'
;RSYNSLFRRNRFSGADRIGDANELTAGVTTRFLNANGAQLLSASMGQVFYLDDQDVLFLQPAAIDPQAPRSALFTSATLNLAKGLRARASFSYDYDAGLTHRSEFSLHYAPDPFRLLNVSYRYGNGDVIPVAQFQSLEESDVSFIWPVRRGVSLIGRWNFGWDANQTIESFFGVEFNDCCWK
;
A
#
# COMPACT_ATOMS: atom_id res chain seq x y z
N ARG A 1 9.48 -1.07 0.19
CA ARG A 1 9.51 -2.47 -0.31
C ARG A 1 8.12 -3.08 -0.18
N SER A 2 7.80 -4.09 -0.99
CA SER A 2 6.62 -4.95 -0.85
C SER A 2 7.07 -6.35 -0.41
N TYR A 3 6.16 -7.19 0.08
CA TYR A 3 6.48 -8.57 0.47
C TYR A 3 7.24 -9.32 -0.65
N ASN A 4 6.77 -9.24 -1.89
CA ASN A 4 7.41 -9.91 -3.02
C ASN A 4 8.79 -9.34 -3.37
N SER A 5 9.07 -8.08 -3.02
CA SER A 5 10.39 -7.48 -3.26
C SER A 5 11.45 -7.91 -2.25
N LEU A 6 11.06 -8.51 -1.12
CA LEU A 6 12.00 -9.05 -0.14
C LEU A 6 12.80 -10.23 -0.70
N PHE A 7 12.20 -11.02 -1.60
CA PHE A 7 12.79 -12.23 -2.19
C PHE A 7 13.51 -11.97 -3.52
N ARG A 8 13.70 -10.71 -3.91
CA ARG A 8 14.47 -10.37 -5.11
C ARG A 8 15.95 -10.36 -4.79
N ARG A 9 16.77 -11.04 -5.62
CA ARG A 9 18.24 -11.05 -5.50
C ARG A 9 18.87 -9.66 -5.55
N ASN A 10 18.29 -8.77 -6.37
CA ASN A 10 18.73 -7.39 -6.46
C ASN A 10 17.62 -6.47 -5.96
N ARG A 11 17.93 -5.64 -4.97
CA ARG A 11 17.02 -4.62 -4.42
C ARG A 11 16.91 -3.37 -5.30
N PHE A 12 17.85 -3.20 -6.23
CA PHE A 12 17.85 -2.08 -7.16
C PHE A 12 17.09 -2.41 -8.45
N SER A 13 16.42 -1.43 -9.03
CA SER A 13 15.79 -1.54 -10.35
C SER A 13 16.79 -1.02 -11.38
N GLY A 14 17.42 -1.93 -12.12
CA GLY A 14 18.43 -1.59 -13.13
C GLY A 14 19.64 -2.51 -13.03
N ALA A 15 20.54 -2.39 -14.01
CA ALA A 15 21.77 -3.18 -14.09
C ALA A 15 23.02 -2.39 -13.61
N ASP A 16 22.84 -1.14 -13.22
CA ASP A 16 23.89 -0.22 -12.81
C ASP A 16 24.39 -0.43 -11.38
N ARG A 17 23.58 -1.11 -10.55
CA ARG A 17 23.93 -1.45 -9.17
C ARG A 17 23.48 -2.86 -8.81
N ILE A 18 24.35 -3.58 -8.15
CA ILE A 18 24.10 -4.88 -7.53
C ILE A 18 24.24 -4.69 -6.03
N GLY A 19 23.21 -5.08 -5.27
CA GLY A 19 23.26 -5.03 -3.81
C GLY A 19 24.14 -6.13 -3.24
N ASP A 20 24.62 -5.90 -2.01
CA ASP A 20 25.32 -6.90 -1.23
C ASP A 20 24.41 -8.12 -1.04
N ALA A 21 24.99 -9.32 -1.22
CA ALA A 21 24.21 -10.55 -1.36
C ALA A 21 24.27 -11.45 -0.13
N ASN A 22 24.93 -11.02 0.97
CA ASN A 22 25.05 -11.83 2.18
C ASN A 22 23.84 -11.61 3.11
N GLU A 23 22.69 -12.13 2.70
CA GLU A 23 21.42 -11.94 3.40
C GLU A 23 20.59 -13.22 3.43
N LEU A 24 19.83 -13.40 4.50
CA LEU A 24 18.81 -14.43 4.65
C LEU A 24 17.43 -13.78 4.66
N THR A 25 16.57 -14.13 3.72
CA THR A 25 15.18 -13.68 3.69
C THR A 25 14.26 -14.76 4.22
N ALA A 26 13.51 -14.45 5.26
CA ALA A 26 12.47 -15.31 5.81
C ALA A 26 11.08 -14.68 5.60
N GLY A 27 10.11 -15.52 5.25
CA GLY A 27 8.73 -15.06 5.10
C GLY A 27 7.73 -16.20 5.15
N VAL A 28 6.52 -15.85 5.56
CA VAL A 28 5.38 -16.77 5.62
C VAL A 28 4.20 -16.16 4.92
N THR A 29 3.45 -16.97 4.20
CA THR A 29 2.17 -16.61 3.59
C THR A 29 1.15 -17.66 3.94
N THR A 30 -0.01 -17.20 4.40
CA THR A 30 -1.19 -18.05 4.59
C THR A 30 -2.33 -17.60 3.71
N ARG A 31 -3.16 -18.54 3.28
CA ARG A 31 -4.35 -18.28 2.46
C ARG A 31 -5.51 -19.13 2.95
N PHE A 32 -6.65 -18.49 3.11
CA PHE A 32 -7.91 -19.16 3.40
C PHE A 32 -8.78 -19.09 2.16
N LEU A 33 -9.22 -20.26 1.70
CA LEU A 33 -10.07 -20.41 0.54
C LEU A 33 -11.46 -20.82 1.00
N ASN A 34 -12.48 -20.42 0.25
CA ASN A 34 -13.83 -20.94 0.46
C ASN A 34 -14.00 -22.33 -0.23
N ALA A 35 -15.16 -22.95 -0.06
CA ALA A 35 -15.46 -24.25 -0.64
C ALA A 35 -15.37 -24.28 -2.19
N ASN A 36 -15.48 -23.13 -2.84
CA ASN A 36 -15.37 -22.99 -4.31
C ASN A 36 -13.93 -22.65 -4.76
N GLY A 37 -12.94 -22.67 -3.86
CA GLY A 37 -11.55 -22.35 -4.17
C GLY A 37 -11.25 -20.84 -4.27
N ALA A 38 -12.22 -19.96 -4.04
CA ALA A 38 -11.97 -18.52 -4.04
C ALA A 38 -11.27 -18.08 -2.75
N GLN A 39 -10.25 -17.22 -2.89
CA GLN A 39 -9.48 -16.71 -1.76
C GLN A 39 -10.30 -15.71 -0.94
N LEU A 40 -10.56 -16.06 0.32
CA LEU A 40 -11.20 -15.17 1.30
C LEU A 40 -10.21 -14.26 2.00
N LEU A 41 -9.11 -14.83 2.47
CA LEU A 41 -8.05 -14.12 3.18
C LEU A 41 -6.69 -14.57 2.66
N SER A 42 -5.79 -13.62 2.49
CA SER A 42 -4.35 -13.87 2.35
C SER A 42 -3.62 -12.97 3.31
N ALA A 43 -2.70 -13.53 4.09
CA ALA A 43 -1.82 -12.77 4.95
C ALA A 43 -0.38 -13.21 4.69
N SER A 44 0.52 -12.24 4.65
CA SER A 44 1.96 -12.46 4.42
C SER A 44 2.77 -11.61 5.39
N MET A 45 3.86 -12.17 5.87
CA MET A 45 4.82 -11.50 6.72
C MET A 45 6.23 -11.94 6.33
N GLY A 46 7.19 -11.01 6.31
CA GLY A 46 8.56 -11.34 5.96
C GLY A 46 9.55 -10.27 6.38
N GLN A 47 10.82 -10.71 6.52
CA GLN A 47 11.92 -9.87 6.93
C GLN A 47 13.22 -10.38 6.29
N VAL A 48 14.17 -9.48 6.06
CA VAL A 48 15.54 -9.80 5.62
C VAL A 48 16.45 -9.65 6.82
N PHE A 49 17.34 -10.63 7.01
CA PHE A 49 18.42 -10.63 7.98
C PHE A 49 19.73 -10.47 7.22
N TYR A 50 20.50 -9.47 7.57
CA TYR A 50 21.79 -9.19 6.97
C TYR A 50 22.88 -9.92 7.78
N LEU A 51 23.69 -10.70 7.09
CA LEU A 51 24.79 -11.45 7.70
C LEU A 51 26.11 -10.68 7.66
N ASP A 52 26.11 -9.57 6.93
CA ASP A 52 27.26 -8.66 6.78
C ASP A 52 26.75 -7.22 6.63
N ASP A 53 27.64 -6.25 6.84
CA ASP A 53 27.30 -4.82 6.69
C ASP A 53 26.91 -4.51 5.24
N GLN A 54 25.99 -3.56 5.08
CA GLN A 54 25.51 -3.13 3.76
C GLN A 54 26.37 -1.98 3.23
N ASP A 55 27.31 -2.27 2.34
CA ASP A 55 28.22 -1.28 1.74
C ASP A 55 27.58 -0.53 0.56
N VAL A 56 26.64 -1.16 -0.15
CA VAL A 56 25.97 -0.58 -1.32
C VAL A 56 24.62 -0.02 -0.95
N LEU A 57 24.58 1.29 -0.66
CA LEU A 57 23.34 2.03 -0.41
C LEU A 57 23.00 2.94 -1.60
N PHE A 58 21.71 3.07 -1.92
CA PHE A 58 21.25 3.97 -3.00
C PHE A 58 21.33 5.44 -2.56
N LEU A 59 20.86 5.72 -1.39
CA LEU A 59 20.96 6.96 -0.63
C LEU A 59 20.94 6.54 0.83
N GLN A 60 21.64 7.25 1.67
CA GLN A 60 21.66 6.98 3.10
C GLN A 60 20.65 7.92 3.79
N PRO A 61 19.38 7.52 3.93
CA PRO A 61 18.44 8.27 4.75
C PRO A 61 18.95 8.27 6.18
N ALA A 62 18.81 9.37 6.88
CA ALA A 62 19.30 9.52 8.25
C ALA A 62 18.72 8.49 9.25
N ALA A 63 17.56 7.91 8.90
CA ALA A 63 16.85 6.94 9.74
C ALA A 63 17.18 5.47 9.42
N ILE A 64 18.02 5.16 8.43
CA ILE A 64 18.42 3.79 8.10
C ILE A 64 19.87 3.57 8.53
N ASP A 65 20.06 2.73 9.53
CA ASP A 65 21.38 2.27 9.94
C ASP A 65 21.89 1.23 8.93
N PRO A 66 23.02 1.50 8.23
CA PRO A 66 23.63 0.52 7.32
C PRO A 66 24.14 -0.74 8.03
N GLN A 67 24.37 -0.67 9.33
CA GLN A 67 24.81 -1.79 10.18
C GLN A 67 23.65 -2.51 10.86
N ALA A 68 22.39 -2.14 10.55
CA ALA A 68 21.24 -2.81 11.11
C ALA A 68 21.24 -4.31 10.73
N PRO A 69 21.12 -5.24 11.69
CA PRO A 69 21.22 -6.67 11.43
C PRO A 69 20.01 -7.23 10.65
N ARG A 70 18.97 -6.41 10.47
CA ARG A 70 17.73 -6.83 9.81
C ARG A 70 17.03 -5.66 9.14
N SER A 71 16.21 -5.97 8.15
CA SER A 71 15.31 -4.98 7.53
C SER A 71 14.10 -4.69 8.42
N ALA A 72 13.33 -3.66 8.07
CA ALA A 72 11.98 -3.52 8.60
C ALA A 72 11.16 -4.79 8.36
N LEU A 73 10.33 -5.18 9.33
CA LEU A 73 9.35 -6.24 9.19
C LEU A 73 8.25 -5.76 8.24
N PHE A 74 7.97 -6.55 7.22
CA PHE A 74 6.89 -6.28 6.28
C PHE A 74 5.72 -7.23 6.52
N THR A 75 4.52 -6.66 6.64
CA THR A 75 3.27 -7.44 6.75
C THR A 75 2.26 -6.96 5.73
N SER A 76 1.44 -7.86 5.21
CA SER A 76 0.31 -7.52 4.35
C SER A 76 -0.84 -8.50 4.53
N ALA A 77 -2.06 -8.00 4.39
CA ALA A 77 -3.27 -8.80 4.41
C ALA A 77 -4.22 -8.34 3.31
N THR A 78 -4.89 -9.29 2.69
CA THR A 78 -5.99 -9.04 1.74
C THR A 78 -7.17 -9.88 2.13
N LEU A 79 -8.32 -9.26 2.35
CA LEU A 79 -9.58 -9.87 2.70
C LEU A 79 -10.57 -9.66 1.55
N ASN A 80 -11.12 -10.73 1.01
CA ASN A 80 -12.17 -10.69 -0.02
C ASN A 80 -13.44 -11.27 0.60
N LEU A 81 -14.42 -10.40 0.83
CA LEU A 81 -15.72 -10.79 1.36
C LEU A 81 -16.75 -10.95 0.23
N ALA A 82 -17.85 -11.62 0.54
CA ALA A 82 -18.98 -11.69 -0.37
C ALA A 82 -19.52 -10.27 -0.72
N LYS A 83 -20.25 -10.16 -1.82
CA LYS A 83 -20.89 -8.91 -2.28
C LYS A 83 -19.90 -7.79 -2.68
N GLY A 84 -18.74 -8.17 -3.23
CA GLY A 84 -17.81 -7.19 -3.80
C GLY A 84 -17.03 -6.34 -2.80
N LEU A 85 -16.97 -6.75 -1.54
CA LEU A 85 -16.17 -6.08 -0.51
C LEU A 85 -14.76 -6.67 -0.46
N ARG A 86 -13.75 -5.83 -0.66
CA ARG A 86 -12.33 -6.17 -0.55
C ARG A 86 -11.62 -5.17 0.36
N ALA A 87 -10.91 -5.67 1.34
CA ALA A 87 -10.02 -4.87 2.17
C ALA A 87 -8.58 -5.32 1.97
N ARG A 88 -7.65 -4.36 1.97
CA ARG A 88 -6.21 -4.62 1.97
C ARG A 88 -5.56 -3.76 3.03
N ALA A 89 -4.58 -4.34 3.70
CA ALA A 89 -3.71 -3.63 4.62
C ALA A 89 -2.26 -4.05 4.36
N SER A 90 -1.33 -3.12 4.46
CA SER A 90 0.11 -3.40 4.48
C SER A 90 0.79 -2.50 5.49
N PHE A 91 1.83 -3.03 6.12
CA PHE A 91 2.53 -2.35 7.18
C PHE A 91 4.02 -2.73 7.14
N SER A 92 4.88 -1.74 7.33
CA SER A 92 6.32 -1.93 7.41
C SER A 92 6.85 -1.20 8.64
N TYR A 93 7.46 -1.95 9.57
CA TYR A 93 7.93 -1.46 10.85
C TYR A 93 9.37 -1.87 11.10
N ASP A 94 10.18 -0.92 11.48
CA ASP A 94 11.56 -1.12 11.88
C ASP A 94 11.65 -1.18 13.41
N TYR A 95 12.00 -2.34 13.92
CA TYR A 95 12.14 -2.56 15.37
C TYR A 95 13.41 -1.91 15.95
N ASP A 96 14.47 -1.80 15.15
CA ASP A 96 15.75 -1.28 15.61
C ASP A 96 15.71 0.26 15.68
N ALA A 97 15.06 0.89 14.72
CA ALA A 97 14.83 2.33 14.72
C ALA A 97 13.56 2.76 15.49
N GLY A 98 12.66 1.83 15.82
CA GLY A 98 11.38 2.14 16.46
C GLY A 98 10.40 2.92 15.57
N LEU A 99 10.52 2.79 14.24
CA LEU A 99 9.82 3.62 13.28
C LEU A 99 8.91 2.81 12.36
N THR A 100 7.73 3.37 12.07
CA THR A 100 6.88 2.90 10.98
C THR A 100 7.37 3.51 9.67
N HIS A 101 7.84 2.66 8.75
CA HIS A 101 8.27 3.13 7.43
C HIS A 101 7.10 3.46 6.53
N ARG A 102 6.09 2.59 6.53
CA ARG A 102 4.91 2.73 5.66
C ARG A 102 3.73 1.96 6.24
N SER A 103 2.56 2.54 6.13
CA SER A 103 1.30 1.84 6.31
C SER A 103 0.32 2.21 5.21
N GLU A 104 -0.42 1.23 4.72
CA GLU A 104 -1.47 1.41 3.73
C GLU A 104 -2.69 0.61 4.14
N PHE A 105 -3.83 1.22 3.99
CA PHE A 105 -5.13 0.57 4.13
C PHE A 105 -5.98 0.94 2.92
N SER A 106 -6.71 -0.01 2.37
CA SER A 106 -7.70 0.26 1.33
C SER A 106 -8.92 -0.64 1.48
N LEU A 107 -10.07 -0.04 1.31
CA LEU A 107 -11.38 -0.69 1.26
C LEU A 107 -12.00 -0.41 -0.09
N HIS A 108 -12.39 -1.46 -0.79
CA HIS A 108 -13.08 -1.40 -2.06
C HIS A 108 -14.42 -2.13 -1.91
N TYR A 109 -15.51 -1.43 -2.16
CA TYR A 109 -16.85 -2.00 -2.11
C TYR A 109 -17.57 -1.76 -3.43
N ALA A 110 -17.81 -2.83 -4.18
CA ALA A 110 -18.50 -2.82 -5.46
C ALA A 110 -19.49 -4.01 -5.50
N PRO A 111 -20.68 -3.87 -4.88
CA PRO A 111 -21.65 -4.95 -4.80
C PRO A 111 -22.30 -5.29 -6.15
N ASP A 112 -22.30 -4.34 -7.06
CA ASP A 112 -22.77 -4.44 -8.44
C ASP A 112 -21.99 -3.46 -9.35
N PRO A 113 -22.15 -3.53 -10.71
CA PRO A 113 -21.40 -2.69 -11.65
C PRO A 113 -21.67 -1.17 -11.55
N PHE A 114 -22.72 -0.78 -10.85
CA PHE A 114 -23.15 0.63 -10.78
C PHE A 114 -22.82 1.27 -9.43
N ARG A 115 -22.40 0.50 -8.44
CA ARG A 115 -22.07 0.97 -7.10
C ARG A 115 -20.60 0.75 -6.81
N LEU A 116 -19.92 1.82 -6.45
CA LEU A 116 -18.53 1.80 -6.09
C LEU A 116 -18.30 2.71 -4.90
N LEU A 117 -17.60 2.22 -3.90
CA LEU A 117 -17.02 3.00 -2.83
C LEU A 117 -15.58 2.54 -2.62
N ASN A 118 -14.63 3.47 -2.73
CA ASN A 118 -13.25 3.26 -2.35
C ASN A 118 -12.92 4.17 -1.17
N VAL A 119 -12.24 3.61 -0.19
CA VAL A 119 -11.62 4.35 0.92
C VAL A 119 -10.19 3.88 1.02
N SER A 120 -9.24 4.78 1.05
CA SER A 120 -7.84 4.44 1.28
C SER A 120 -7.17 5.44 2.22
N TYR A 121 -6.20 4.92 2.95
CA TYR A 121 -5.29 5.69 3.80
C TYR A 121 -3.88 5.22 3.51
N ARG A 122 -2.96 6.16 3.39
CA ARG A 122 -1.53 5.91 3.15
C ARG A 122 -0.70 6.77 4.09
N TYR A 123 0.26 6.12 4.70
CA TYR A 123 1.29 6.76 5.50
C TYR A 123 2.67 6.32 5.02
N GLY A 124 3.59 7.25 4.90
CA GLY A 124 5.00 7.01 4.60
C GLY A 124 5.87 7.97 5.39
N ASN A 125 6.87 7.44 6.09
CA ASN A 125 7.81 8.25 6.84
C ASN A 125 8.83 8.90 5.89
N GLY A 126 8.91 10.22 5.86
CA GLY A 126 9.82 11.00 5.03
C GLY A 126 11.30 10.76 5.33
N ASP A 127 11.65 10.44 6.58
CA ASP A 127 13.02 10.16 7.00
C ASP A 127 13.59 8.86 6.40
N VAL A 128 12.70 7.98 5.89
CA VAL A 128 13.07 6.69 5.31
C VAL A 128 13.07 6.72 3.78
N ILE A 129 12.40 7.71 3.18
CA ILE A 129 12.31 7.85 1.73
C ILE A 129 13.41 8.81 1.27
N PRO A 130 14.44 8.33 0.53
CA PRO A 130 15.64 9.13 0.25
C PRO A 130 15.47 10.12 -0.91
N VAL A 131 14.37 10.83 -0.98
CA VAL A 131 14.19 11.90 -1.97
C VAL A 131 14.11 13.20 -1.23
N ALA A 132 15.09 14.06 -1.44
CA ALA A 132 15.38 15.29 -0.71
C ALA A 132 14.26 16.35 -0.61
N GLN A 133 13.01 15.99 -0.92
CA GLN A 133 11.85 16.88 -0.92
C GLN A 133 10.56 16.22 -0.36
N PHE A 134 10.60 14.97 0.08
CA PHE A 134 9.40 14.36 0.66
C PHE A 134 9.44 14.46 2.19
N GLN A 135 8.64 15.37 2.69
CA GLN A 135 8.09 15.28 4.04
C GLN A 135 7.32 13.95 4.17
N SER A 136 7.01 13.53 5.38
CA SER A 136 6.13 12.39 5.59
C SER A 136 4.90 12.50 4.69
N LEU A 137 4.46 11.38 4.14
CA LEU A 137 3.25 11.31 3.34
C LEU A 137 2.13 10.77 4.21
N GLU A 138 1.11 11.55 4.45
CA GLU A 138 -0.09 11.07 5.13
C GLU A 138 -1.34 11.54 4.39
N GLU A 139 -2.05 10.60 3.76
CA GLU A 139 -3.16 10.90 2.86
C GLU A 139 -4.35 9.98 3.10
N SER A 140 -5.54 10.55 2.98
CA SER A 140 -6.80 9.82 2.91
C SER A 140 -7.50 10.12 1.59
N ASP A 141 -7.98 9.08 0.90
CA ASP A 141 -8.74 9.20 -0.34
C ASP A 141 -10.07 8.45 -0.22
N VAL A 142 -11.15 9.13 -0.55
CA VAL A 142 -12.48 8.55 -0.62
C VAL A 142 -13.05 8.85 -1.99
N SER A 143 -13.51 7.82 -2.70
CA SER A 143 -14.19 8.01 -3.99
C SER A 143 -15.40 7.10 -4.10
N PHE A 144 -16.43 7.58 -4.77
CA PHE A 144 -17.67 6.82 -4.91
C PHE A 144 -18.41 7.11 -6.21
N ILE A 145 -19.16 6.12 -6.65
CA ILE A 145 -20.21 6.19 -7.64
C ILE A 145 -21.43 5.51 -7.02
N TRP A 146 -22.56 6.24 -6.90
CA TRP A 146 -23.74 5.71 -6.24
C TRP A 146 -25.02 6.08 -6.96
N PRO A 147 -25.79 5.12 -7.48
CA PRO A 147 -27.05 5.39 -8.11
C PRO A 147 -28.09 5.82 -7.08
N VAL A 148 -28.67 6.98 -7.27
CA VAL A 148 -29.75 7.54 -6.44
C VAL A 148 -31.12 7.33 -7.06
N ARG A 149 -31.17 7.28 -8.40
CA ARG A 149 -32.38 7.04 -9.18
C ARG A 149 -32.01 6.31 -10.48
N ARG A 150 -32.99 5.70 -11.15
CA ARG A 150 -32.80 5.10 -12.48
C ARG A 150 -32.22 6.15 -13.44
N GLY A 151 -31.07 5.86 -14.01
CA GLY A 151 -30.35 6.75 -14.91
C GLY A 151 -29.64 7.96 -14.24
N VAL A 152 -29.60 8.02 -12.90
CA VAL A 152 -28.93 9.13 -12.18
C VAL A 152 -28.02 8.56 -11.10
N SER A 153 -26.73 8.88 -11.19
CA SER A 153 -25.74 8.52 -10.19
C SER A 153 -25.03 9.74 -9.64
N LEU A 154 -24.72 9.72 -8.36
CA LEU A 154 -23.78 10.64 -7.73
C LEU A 154 -22.38 10.10 -7.89
N ILE A 155 -21.44 10.97 -8.24
CA ILE A 155 -20.02 10.67 -8.32
C ILE A 155 -19.26 11.66 -7.47
N GLY A 156 -18.20 11.22 -6.81
CA GLY A 156 -17.38 12.12 -6.02
C GLY A 156 -16.06 11.51 -5.63
N ARG A 157 -15.11 12.39 -5.37
CA ARG A 157 -13.81 12.06 -4.80
C ARG A 157 -13.34 13.17 -3.88
N TRP A 158 -12.71 12.79 -2.80
CA TRP A 158 -12.03 13.68 -1.88
C TRP A 158 -10.72 13.05 -1.44
N ASN A 159 -9.63 13.72 -1.74
CA ASN A 159 -8.27 13.36 -1.32
C ASN A 159 -7.74 14.45 -0.41
N PHE A 160 -7.33 14.08 0.80
CA PHE A 160 -6.86 14.98 1.84
C PHE A 160 -5.44 14.59 2.30
N GLY A 161 -4.53 15.56 2.28
CA GLY A 161 -3.18 15.45 2.81
C GLY A 161 -3.12 15.96 4.25
N TRP A 162 -2.85 15.06 5.19
CA TRP A 162 -2.80 15.38 6.61
C TRP A 162 -1.53 16.15 6.99
N ASP A 163 -0.41 15.87 6.32
CA ASP A 163 0.85 16.59 6.55
C ASP A 163 0.75 18.08 6.24
N ALA A 164 0.18 18.40 5.09
CA ALA A 164 -0.04 19.78 4.66
C ALA A 164 -1.36 20.35 5.18
N ASN A 165 -2.18 19.54 5.84
CA ASN A 165 -3.51 19.87 6.33
C ASN A 165 -4.38 20.56 5.25
N GLN A 166 -4.39 19.98 4.05
CA GLN A 166 -5.08 20.54 2.90
C GLN A 166 -5.76 19.48 2.04
N THR A 167 -6.84 19.88 1.37
CA THR A 167 -7.44 19.06 0.32
C THR A 167 -6.56 19.11 -0.92
N ILE A 168 -6.08 17.94 -1.35
CA ILE A 168 -5.25 17.77 -2.54
C ILE A 168 -6.13 17.80 -3.78
N GLU A 169 -7.24 17.07 -3.75
CA GLU A 169 -8.19 16.97 -4.84
C GLU A 169 -9.60 16.76 -4.30
N SER A 170 -10.57 17.44 -4.87
CA SER A 170 -11.97 17.15 -4.59
C SER A 170 -12.82 17.45 -5.82
N PHE A 171 -13.74 16.55 -6.11
CA PHE A 171 -14.82 16.83 -7.03
C PHE A 171 -16.09 16.13 -6.59
N PHE A 172 -17.22 16.71 -7.01
CA PHE A 172 -18.55 16.14 -6.85
C PHE A 172 -19.36 16.39 -8.11
N GLY A 173 -20.11 15.40 -8.56
CA GLY A 173 -20.88 15.48 -9.78
C GLY A 173 -22.10 14.57 -9.79
N VAL A 174 -22.93 14.79 -10.78
CA VAL A 174 -24.10 13.97 -11.09
C VAL A 174 -23.95 13.43 -12.50
N GLU A 175 -23.99 12.11 -12.64
CA GLU A 175 -23.99 11.43 -13.93
C GLU A 175 -25.44 11.09 -14.31
N PHE A 176 -25.81 11.50 -15.51
CA PHE A 176 -27.08 11.11 -16.14
C PHE A 176 -26.79 10.11 -17.25
N ASN A 177 -27.35 8.92 -17.11
CA ASN A 177 -27.19 7.86 -18.10
C ASN A 177 -28.57 7.44 -18.59
N ASP A 178 -28.98 7.98 -19.75
CA ASP A 178 -30.20 7.60 -20.44
C ASP A 178 -29.84 6.88 -21.76
N CYS A 179 -30.78 6.21 -22.38
CA CYS A 179 -30.57 5.42 -23.61
C CYS A 179 -29.91 6.20 -24.76
N CYS A 180 -30.01 7.54 -24.78
CA CYS A 180 -29.58 8.40 -25.88
C CYS A 180 -28.50 9.45 -25.48
N TRP A 181 -28.21 9.63 -24.20
CA TRP A 181 -27.25 10.60 -23.69
C TRP A 181 -26.38 9.98 -22.57
N LYS A 182 -25.08 10.23 -22.69
CA LYS A 182 -24.10 9.85 -21.68
C LYS A 182 -23.16 11.01 -21.38
#